data_7de271c10d7c423d2650610f39c7df67
#
_entry.id   7de271c10d7c423d2650610f39c7df67
#
_cell.length_a   1.000
_cell.length_b   1.000
_cell.length_c   1.000
_cell.angle_alpha   90.00
_cell.angle_beta   90.00
_cell.angle_gamma   90.00
#
_symmetry.space_group_name_H-M   'P 1'
#
loop_
_entity.id
_entity.type
_entity.pdbx_description
1 polymer ?
#
loop_
_entity_poly.entity_id
_entity_poly.type
_entity_poly.pdbx_seq_one_letter_code
_entity_poly.pdbx_strand_id
1 'polypeptide(L)'
;MPLVSISDAQRVPIQNANVVATVYHGLPLDLHQPTFNPRGGYLAFLGRISPEKGVDRAVKVARTFGIPLKIAAKVDRVDEAYFREQIAPLLKGPDLQFIGEIDEQEKTDFLGQALALMFLIDWPEPFGMSMIEAMACGTPVLALRRGSVEEVVEDGLTGHIVDSIEEATVTLPRVMALDRRAVRRRFEDRFSATRMANEYVRVYNSLLVRTNVKLVPNQAEPLHTTAAELANEPSESIH
;
A
#
# COMPACT_ATOMS: atom_id res chain seq x y z
N MET A 1 14.12 18.96 16.63
CA MET A 1 12.68 18.72 16.39
C MET A 1 12.41 17.22 16.53
N PRO A 2 11.35 16.79 17.23
CA PRO A 2 10.98 15.39 17.27
C PRO A 2 10.41 14.94 15.92
N LEU A 3 10.70 13.69 15.54
CA LEU A 3 10.21 13.04 14.33
C LEU A 3 9.44 11.77 14.69
N VAL A 4 8.45 11.42 13.88
CA VAL A 4 7.76 10.14 13.95
C VAL A 4 8.06 9.39 12.65
N SER A 5 8.59 8.18 12.74
CA SER A 5 8.82 7.31 11.59
C SER A 5 7.55 6.50 11.27
N ILE A 6 7.43 6.07 10.01
CA ILE A 6 6.33 5.23 9.54
C ILE A 6 6.67 3.73 9.58
N SER A 7 7.95 3.41 9.84
CA SER A 7 8.46 2.06 10.09
C SER A 7 9.78 2.15 10.84
N ASP A 8 10.27 1.05 11.39
CA ASP A 8 11.60 1.00 11.95
C ASP A 8 12.66 0.94 10.84
N ALA A 9 12.34 0.31 9.71
CA ALA A 9 13.20 0.33 8.52
C ALA A 9 13.49 1.75 8.04
N GLN A 10 12.50 2.67 8.08
CA GLN A 10 12.72 4.08 7.73
C GLN A 10 13.74 4.77 8.64
N ARG A 11 13.94 4.30 9.87
CA ARG A 11 14.89 4.89 10.82
C ARG A 11 16.34 4.55 10.50
N VAL A 12 16.58 3.45 9.80
CA VAL A 12 17.95 2.95 9.54
C VAL A 12 18.86 4.02 8.92
N PRO A 13 18.46 4.78 7.88
CA PRO A 13 19.32 5.81 7.28
C PRO A 13 19.41 7.11 8.10
N ILE A 14 18.57 7.29 9.12
CA ILE A 14 18.47 8.53 9.92
C ILE A 14 18.76 8.31 11.41
N GLN A 15 19.73 7.45 11.73
CA GLN A 15 20.04 7.03 13.12
C GLN A 15 20.32 8.21 14.09
N ASN A 16 20.80 9.34 13.59
CA ASN A 16 21.08 10.53 14.40
C ASN A 16 19.87 11.47 14.56
N ALA A 17 18.72 11.14 13.94
CA ALA A 17 17.52 11.94 14.06
C ALA A 17 16.81 11.68 15.41
N ASN A 18 16.17 12.71 15.95
CA ASN A 18 15.38 12.59 17.17
C ASN A 18 14.02 11.93 16.86
N VAL A 19 14.04 10.62 16.56
CA VAL A 19 12.83 9.83 16.32
C VAL A 19 12.25 9.43 17.67
N VAL A 20 11.05 9.91 17.96
CA VAL A 20 10.37 9.72 19.26
C VAL A 20 9.40 8.54 19.27
N ALA A 21 8.94 8.10 18.11
CA ALA A 21 8.04 6.96 17.94
C ALA A 21 8.07 6.43 16.50
N THR A 22 7.63 5.19 16.32
CA THR A 22 7.23 4.62 15.02
C THR A 22 5.71 4.47 15.03
N VAL A 23 5.02 5.03 14.02
CA VAL A 23 3.57 4.89 13.82
C VAL A 23 3.32 4.41 12.39
N TYR A 24 2.92 3.17 12.27
CA TYR A 24 2.62 2.57 10.96
C TYR A 24 1.44 3.27 10.28
N HIS A 25 1.48 3.38 8.97
CA HIS A 25 0.34 3.84 8.18
C HIS A 25 -0.90 2.99 8.41
N GLY A 26 -2.04 3.59 8.14
CA GLY A 26 -3.32 2.91 8.20
C GLY A 26 -4.28 3.48 7.15
N LEU A 27 -5.24 2.65 6.75
CA LEU A 27 -6.30 3.00 5.81
C LEU A 27 -7.67 2.97 6.51
N PRO A 28 -8.66 3.75 6.04
CA PRO A 28 -10.04 3.57 6.43
C PRO A 28 -10.49 2.13 6.16
N LEU A 29 -11.21 1.52 7.10
CA LEU A 29 -11.61 0.11 6.98
C LEU A 29 -12.59 -0.14 5.82
N ASP A 30 -13.31 0.87 5.42
CA ASP A 30 -14.30 0.87 4.35
C ASP A 30 -13.75 1.32 2.98
N LEU A 31 -12.49 1.76 2.92
CA LEU A 31 -11.87 2.21 1.68
C LEU A 31 -11.81 1.09 0.62
N HIS A 32 -11.42 -0.10 1.06
CA HIS A 32 -11.34 -1.29 0.20
C HIS A 32 -12.22 -2.40 0.76
N GLN A 33 -13.10 -2.92 -0.08
CA GLN A 33 -13.94 -4.07 0.25
C GLN A 33 -13.20 -5.38 -0.02
N PRO A 34 -13.17 -6.33 0.94
CA PRO A 34 -12.46 -7.58 0.75
C PRO A 34 -13.18 -8.53 -0.20
N THR A 35 -12.40 -9.22 -1.03
CA THR A 35 -12.87 -10.32 -1.88
C THR A 35 -12.29 -11.64 -1.39
N PHE A 36 -13.15 -12.52 -0.84
CA PHE A 36 -12.67 -13.80 -0.26
C PHE A 36 -12.64 -14.95 -1.26
N ASN A 37 -13.34 -14.83 -2.37
CA ASN A 37 -13.38 -15.82 -3.44
C ASN A 37 -13.03 -15.14 -4.78
N PRO A 38 -11.75 -14.84 -5.03
CA PRO A 38 -11.34 -14.16 -6.25
C PRO A 38 -11.60 -15.03 -7.48
N ARG A 39 -12.04 -14.41 -8.58
CA ARG A 39 -12.28 -15.07 -9.86
C ARG A 39 -11.36 -14.56 -10.97
N GLY A 40 -10.47 -13.63 -10.63
CA GLY A 40 -9.63 -12.97 -11.63
C GLY A 40 -8.56 -13.89 -12.25
N GLY A 41 -8.06 -14.86 -11.48
CA GLY A 41 -7.08 -15.84 -11.98
C GLY A 41 -5.74 -15.22 -12.39
N TYR A 42 -5.37 -14.07 -11.85
CA TYR A 42 -4.14 -13.34 -12.17
C TYR A 42 -3.37 -12.93 -10.92
N LEU A 43 -2.09 -12.66 -11.10
CA LEU A 43 -1.23 -11.98 -10.13
C LEU A 43 -1.28 -10.47 -10.36
N ALA A 44 -1.19 -9.67 -9.29
CA ALA A 44 -1.21 -8.22 -9.37
C ALA A 44 0.19 -7.63 -9.10
N PHE A 45 0.56 -6.63 -9.89
CA PHE A 45 1.63 -5.69 -9.57
C PHE A 45 1.02 -4.30 -9.46
N LEU A 46 1.28 -3.59 -8.35
CA LEU A 46 0.79 -2.24 -8.11
C LEU A 46 1.93 -1.32 -7.67
N GLY A 47 2.20 -0.26 -8.44
CA GLY A 47 3.25 0.70 -8.09
C GLY A 47 3.69 1.59 -9.24
N ARG A 48 4.98 1.98 -9.23
CA ARG A 48 5.63 2.66 -10.36
C ARG A 48 6.42 1.66 -11.20
N ILE A 49 6.61 1.99 -12.46
CA ILE A 49 7.60 1.31 -13.28
C ILE A 49 8.97 1.95 -13.02
N SER A 50 9.79 1.23 -12.30
CA SER A 50 11.20 1.59 -12.09
C SER A 50 12.00 0.33 -11.75
N PRO A 51 13.35 0.33 -11.95
CA PRO A 51 14.17 -0.87 -11.74
C PRO A 51 14.03 -1.47 -10.35
N GLU A 52 13.96 -0.61 -9.31
CA GLU A 52 13.85 -1.05 -7.93
C GLU A 52 12.51 -1.69 -7.60
N LYS A 53 11.43 -1.32 -8.32
CA LYS A 53 10.07 -1.86 -8.06
C LYS A 53 9.86 -3.27 -8.61
N GLY A 54 10.66 -3.72 -9.57
CA GLY A 54 10.75 -5.15 -9.93
C GLY A 54 9.61 -5.73 -10.73
N VAL A 55 9.07 -4.98 -11.68
CA VAL A 55 8.10 -5.51 -12.65
C VAL A 55 8.66 -6.70 -13.43
N ASP A 56 9.93 -6.62 -13.84
CA ASP A 56 10.67 -7.69 -14.53
C ASP A 56 10.71 -8.97 -13.69
N ARG A 57 10.95 -8.84 -12.38
CA ARG A 57 10.93 -9.96 -11.42
C ARG A 57 9.55 -10.58 -11.29
N ALA A 58 8.50 -9.75 -11.20
CA ALA A 58 7.11 -10.22 -11.16
C ALA A 58 6.73 -10.95 -12.46
N VAL A 59 7.14 -10.45 -13.61
CA VAL A 59 6.97 -11.11 -14.91
C VAL A 59 7.66 -12.48 -14.95
N LYS A 60 8.92 -12.56 -14.47
CA LYS A 60 9.68 -13.83 -14.41
C LYS A 60 8.92 -14.88 -13.59
N VAL A 61 8.46 -14.52 -12.39
CA VAL A 61 7.73 -15.45 -11.52
C VAL A 61 6.39 -15.85 -12.14
N ALA A 62 5.60 -14.91 -12.65
CA ALA A 62 4.30 -15.18 -13.26
C ALA A 62 4.42 -16.15 -14.44
N ARG A 63 5.40 -15.95 -15.31
CA ARG A 63 5.65 -16.81 -16.48
C ARG A 63 6.01 -18.25 -16.10
N THR A 64 6.71 -18.46 -14.99
CA THR A 64 7.09 -19.82 -14.57
C THR A 64 5.87 -20.70 -14.28
N PHE A 65 4.75 -20.07 -13.86
CA PHE A 65 3.49 -20.79 -13.59
C PHE A 65 2.46 -20.66 -14.70
N GLY A 66 2.72 -19.89 -15.75
CA GLY A 66 1.72 -19.57 -16.76
C GLY A 66 0.49 -18.83 -16.19
N ILE A 67 0.66 -18.11 -15.08
CA ILE A 67 -0.40 -17.32 -14.44
C ILE A 67 -0.35 -15.90 -15.04
N PRO A 68 -1.49 -15.35 -15.51
CA PRO A 68 -1.54 -13.98 -15.98
C PRO A 68 -1.06 -12.98 -14.92
N LEU A 69 -0.33 -11.94 -15.36
CA LEU A 69 0.07 -10.82 -14.51
C LEU A 69 -0.57 -9.53 -15.02
N LYS A 70 -1.33 -8.86 -14.18
CA LYS A 70 -1.82 -7.52 -14.43
C LYS A 70 -0.95 -6.50 -13.72
N ILE A 71 -0.56 -5.47 -14.44
CA ILE A 71 0.36 -4.43 -13.97
C ILE A 71 -0.37 -3.10 -13.97
N ALA A 72 -0.75 -2.62 -12.79
CA ALA A 72 -1.27 -1.28 -12.56
C ALA A 72 -0.11 -0.39 -12.12
N ALA A 73 0.37 0.46 -13.00
CA ALA A 73 1.56 1.22 -12.70
C ALA A 73 1.66 2.52 -13.51
N LYS A 74 2.21 3.52 -12.83
CA LYS A 74 2.64 4.77 -13.45
C LYS A 74 4.05 4.61 -14.05
N VAL A 75 4.25 5.22 -15.20
CA VAL A 75 5.58 5.42 -15.79
C VAL A 75 5.94 6.89 -15.61
N ASP A 76 6.86 7.19 -14.71
CA ASP A 76 7.37 8.56 -14.54
C ASP A 76 8.35 8.90 -15.68
N ARG A 77 8.47 10.19 -16.02
CA ARG A 77 9.34 10.68 -17.13
C ARG A 77 10.78 10.19 -17.01
N VAL A 78 11.29 10.08 -15.80
CA VAL A 78 12.66 9.61 -15.55
C VAL A 78 12.84 8.11 -15.86
N ASP A 79 11.75 7.34 -15.84
CA ASP A 79 11.73 5.90 -16.05
C ASP A 79 11.22 5.49 -17.45
N GLU A 80 10.85 6.46 -18.31
CA GLU A 80 10.35 6.18 -19.67
C GLU A 80 11.31 5.35 -20.52
N ALA A 81 12.62 5.63 -20.43
CA ALA A 81 13.63 4.86 -21.15
C ALA A 81 13.68 3.42 -20.64
N TYR A 82 13.69 3.22 -19.32
CA TYR A 82 13.64 1.90 -18.69
C TYR A 82 12.38 1.13 -19.10
N PHE A 83 11.22 1.78 -19.05
CA PHE A 83 9.97 1.16 -19.49
C PHE A 83 10.06 0.70 -20.94
N ARG A 84 10.43 1.60 -21.87
CA ARG A 84 10.46 1.30 -23.31
C ARG A 84 11.46 0.22 -23.66
N GLU A 85 12.65 0.23 -23.02
CA GLU A 85 13.76 -0.63 -23.41
C GLU A 85 13.77 -1.97 -22.68
N GLN A 86 13.33 -1.99 -21.41
CA GLN A 86 13.43 -3.18 -20.57
C GLN A 86 12.04 -3.83 -20.29
N ILE A 87 11.00 -3.03 -20.07
CA ILE A 87 9.71 -3.57 -19.63
C ILE A 87 8.76 -3.82 -20.80
N ALA A 88 8.58 -2.85 -21.72
CA ALA A 88 7.66 -3.01 -22.84
C ALA A 88 7.94 -4.25 -23.71
N PRO A 89 9.19 -4.64 -23.97
CA PRO A 89 9.49 -5.89 -24.68
C PRO A 89 9.05 -7.15 -23.93
N LEU A 90 9.04 -7.11 -22.57
CA LEU A 90 8.57 -8.23 -21.76
C LEU A 90 7.06 -8.40 -21.81
N LEU A 91 6.31 -7.31 -22.05
CA LEU A 91 4.84 -7.30 -22.00
C LEU A 91 4.20 -7.91 -23.27
N LYS A 92 4.98 -8.50 -24.16
CA LYS A 92 4.48 -9.19 -25.32
C LYS A 92 3.87 -10.54 -24.93
N GLY A 93 2.59 -10.73 -25.26
CA GLY A 93 1.85 -11.98 -25.00
C GLY A 93 0.55 -11.72 -24.26
N PRO A 94 -0.40 -12.65 -24.33
CA PRO A 94 -1.74 -12.49 -23.75
C PRO A 94 -1.75 -12.52 -22.21
N ASP A 95 -0.71 -13.10 -21.60
CA ASP A 95 -0.67 -13.33 -20.15
C ASP A 95 -0.16 -12.12 -19.35
N LEU A 96 0.30 -11.07 -20.04
CA LEU A 96 0.84 -9.87 -19.38
C LEU A 96 0.04 -8.65 -19.82
N GLN A 97 -0.66 -8.03 -18.87
CA GLN A 97 -1.50 -6.87 -19.13
C GLN A 97 -0.98 -5.65 -18.36
N PHE A 98 -0.44 -4.67 -19.08
CA PHE A 98 -0.18 -3.33 -18.55
C PHE A 98 -1.46 -2.50 -18.69
N ILE A 99 -2.03 -2.08 -17.56
CA ILE A 99 -3.30 -1.34 -17.52
C ILE A 99 -3.12 0.16 -17.26
N GLY A 100 -1.87 0.60 -16.99
CA GLY A 100 -1.59 1.99 -16.66
C GLY A 100 -1.91 2.33 -15.20
N GLU A 101 -2.13 3.61 -14.94
CA GLU A 101 -2.57 4.08 -13.62
C GLU A 101 -4.04 3.74 -13.40
N ILE A 102 -4.36 3.37 -12.18
CA ILE A 102 -5.74 3.10 -11.72
C ILE A 102 -6.07 4.01 -10.54
N ASP A 103 -7.32 4.38 -10.42
CA ASP A 103 -7.82 5.17 -9.30
C ASP A 103 -8.10 4.31 -8.06
N GLU A 104 -8.51 4.97 -6.97
CA GLU A 104 -8.75 4.30 -5.68
C GLU A 104 -9.91 3.31 -5.71
N GLN A 105 -10.93 3.56 -6.56
CA GLN A 105 -12.07 2.65 -6.70
C GLN A 105 -11.68 1.40 -7.50
N GLU A 106 -10.93 1.59 -8.58
CA GLU A 106 -10.42 0.51 -9.43
C GLU A 106 -9.47 -0.42 -8.68
N LYS A 107 -8.69 0.12 -7.70
CA LYS A 107 -7.78 -0.69 -6.87
C LYS A 107 -8.52 -1.80 -6.11
N THR A 108 -9.73 -1.55 -5.63
CA THR A 108 -10.51 -2.55 -4.88
C THR A 108 -10.75 -3.81 -5.71
N ASP A 109 -11.22 -3.66 -6.92
CA ASP A 109 -11.45 -4.79 -7.82
C ASP A 109 -10.12 -5.39 -8.30
N PHE A 110 -9.17 -4.55 -8.68
CA PHE A 110 -7.87 -4.96 -9.17
C PHE A 110 -7.12 -5.83 -8.15
N LEU A 111 -7.04 -5.39 -6.89
CA LEU A 111 -6.39 -6.15 -5.83
C LEU A 111 -7.27 -7.30 -5.35
N GLY A 112 -8.58 -7.05 -5.17
CA GLY A 112 -9.52 -8.03 -4.65
C GLY A 112 -9.65 -9.28 -5.51
N GLN A 113 -9.60 -9.15 -6.83
CA GLN A 113 -9.69 -10.28 -7.77
C GLN A 113 -8.35 -10.97 -8.03
N ALA A 114 -7.23 -10.41 -7.58
CA ALA A 114 -5.91 -11.02 -7.75
C ALA A 114 -5.72 -12.23 -6.83
N LEU A 115 -4.93 -13.20 -7.28
CA LEU A 115 -4.50 -14.36 -6.48
C LEU A 115 -3.48 -13.96 -5.42
N ALA A 116 -2.57 -13.04 -5.74
CA ALA A 116 -1.58 -12.46 -4.83
C ALA A 116 -1.07 -11.11 -5.38
N LEU A 117 -0.60 -10.25 -4.48
CA LEU A 117 0.22 -9.09 -4.84
C LEU A 117 1.69 -9.50 -4.94
N MET A 118 2.33 -9.14 -6.05
CA MET A 118 3.76 -9.35 -6.29
C MET A 118 4.55 -8.13 -5.84
N PHE A 119 5.10 -8.16 -4.64
CA PHE A 119 5.89 -7.07 -4.05
C PHE A 119 7.39 -7.42 -4.05
N LEU A 120 7.93 -7.62 -5.27
CA LEU A 120 9.30 -8.10 -5.49
C LEU A 120 10.30 -6.96 -5.69
N ILE A 121 10.24 -5.98 -4.78
CA ILE A 121 11.10 -4.78 -4.82
C ILE A 121 12.54 -5.10 -4.41
N ASP A 122 13.50 -4.34 -4.93
CA ASP A 122 14.91 -4.36 -4.49
C ASP A 122 15.35 -2.96 -4.04
N TRP A 123 14.67 -2.50 -3.00
CA TRP A 123 14.79 -1.18 -2.43
C TRP A 123 14.44 -1.24 -0.94
N PRO A 124 15.13 -0.51 -0.05
CA PRO A 124 14.74 -0.43 1.37
C PRO A 124 13.45 0.39 1.52
N GLU A 125 12.34 -0.19 1.13
CA GLU A 125 11.01 0.44 1.15
C GLU A 125 10.67 0.95 2.54
N PRO A 126 10.33 2.25 2.69
CA PRO A 126 10.01 2.80 4.00
C PRO A 126 8.75 2.21 4.63
N PHE A 127 7.72 1.86 3.83
CA PHE A 127 6.51 1.24 4.36
C PHE A 127 5.82 0.29 3.38
N GLY A 128 5.60 0.70 2.11
CA GLY A 128 4.95 -0.12 1.09
C GLY A 128 3.42 -0.16 1.22
N MET A 129 2.77 0.98 0.94
CA MET A 129 1.30 1.13 1.00
C MET A 129 0.55 0.03 0.24
N SER A 130 1.03 -0.38 -0.94
CA SER A 130 0.37 -1.42 -1.75
C SER A 130 0.23 -2.77 -1.03
N MET A 131 1.10 -3.08 -0.06
CA MET A 131 0.96 -4.28 0.78
C MET A 131 -0.29 -4.21 1.66
N ILE A 132 -0.51 -3.08 2.35
CA ILE A 132 -1.69 -2.93 3.20
C ILE A 132 -2.97 -2.71 2.39
N GLU A 133 -2.90 -2.12 1.20
CA GLU A 133 -4.02 -2.04 0.25
C GLU A 133 -4.45 -3.45 -0.22
N ALA A 134 -3.49 -4.31 -0.57
CA ALA A 134 -3.77 -5.71 -0.88
C ALA A 134 -4.39 -6.47 0.30
N MET A 135 -3.81 -6.33 1.49
CA MET A 135 -4.33 -6.95 2.72
C MET A 135 -5.74 -6.45 3.06
N ALA A 136 -6.05 -5.18 2.80
CA ALA A 136 -7.39 -4.62 2.96
C ALA A 136 -8.41 -5.31 2.03
N CYS A 137 -8.00 -5.68 0.83
CA CYS A 137 -8.80 -6.47 -0.11
C CYS A 137 -8.82 -7.98 0.23
N GLY A 138 -8.12 -8.41 1.29
CA GLY A 138 -7.93 -9.82 1.65
C GLY A 138 -6.91 -10.54 0.77
N THR A 139 -6.15 -9.83 -0.04
CA THR A 139 -5.19 -10.41 -1.00
C THR A 139 -3.84 -10.61 -0.34
N PRO A 140 -3.29 -11.83 -0.35
CA PRO A 140 -2.00 -12.11 0.23
C PRO A 140 -0.85 -11.52 -0.59
N VAL A 141 0.29 -11.32 0.06
CA VAL A 141 1.46 -10.66 -0.52
C VAL A 141 2.62 -11.64 -0.67
N LEU A 142 3.27 -11.68 -1.84
CA LEU A 142 4.58 -12.28 -2.02
C LEU A 142 5.62 -11.18 -2.09
N ALA A 143 6.53 -11.11 -1.12
CA ALA A 143 7.45 -10.00 -0.97
C ALA A 143 8.91 -10.45 -0.85
N LEU A 144 9.84 -9.69 -1.48
CA LEU A 144 11.26 -9.80 -1.15
C LEU A 144 11.54 -9.12 0.19
N ARG A 145 12.45 -9.72 0.99
CA ARG A 145 12.91 -9.19 2.28
C ARG A 145 13.70 -7.90 2.10
N ARG A 146 12.99 -6.78 2.02
CA ARG A 146 13.57 -5.44 1.84
C ARG A 146 12.83 -4.41 2.68
N GLY A 147 13.59 -3.53 3.34
CA GLY A 147 13.01 -2.42 4.10
C GLY A 147 11.99 -2.88 5.14
N SER A 148 10.79 -2.30 5.09
CA SER A 148 9.70 -2.53 6.04
C SER A 148 8.89 -3.82 5.81
N VAL A 149 9.25 -4.66 4.85
CA VAL A 149 8.47 -5.86 4.51
C VAL A 149 8.21 -6.75 5.73
N GLU A 150 9.22 -7.00 6.57
CA GLU A 150 9.08 -7.82 7.79
C GLU A 150 8.23 -7.15 8.89
N GLU A 151 8.03 -5.84 8.81
CA GLU A 151 7.17 -5.11 9.72
C GLU A 151 5.70 -5.12 9.27
N VAL A 152 5.46 -5.22 7.96
CA VAL A 152 4.12 -5.13 7.36
C VAL A 152 3.55 -6.52 7.08
N VAL A 153 4.31 -7.39 6.40
CA VAL A 153 3.89 -8.75 6.07
C VAL A 153 4.21 -9.69 7.22
N GLU A 154 3.24 -10.48 7.62
CA GLU A 154 3.38 -11.54 8.61
C GLU A 154 3.51 -12.86 7.87
N ASP A 155 4.73 -13.43 7.87
CA ASP A 155 5.07 -14.63 7.09
C ASP A 155 4.16 -15.81 7.42
N GLY A 156 3.61 -16.45 6.40
CA GLY A 156 2.66 -17.56 6.55
C GLY A 156 1.23 -17.16 6.95
N LEU A 157 0.96 -15.88 7.21
CA LEU A 157 -0.38 -15.41 7.57
C LEU A 157 -0.93 -14.38 6.56
N THR A 158 -0.20 -13.28 6.32
CA THR A 158 -0.66 -12.23 5.39
C THR A 158 0.05 -12.27 4.05
N GLY A 159 1.08 -13.09 3.95
CA GLY A 159 1.89 -13.28 2.77
C GLY A 159 3.03 -14.24 3.04
N HIS A 160 3.98 -14.27 2.12
CA HIS A 160 5.27 -14.91 2.35
C HIS A 160 6.41 -13.96 2.00
N ILE A 161 7.46 -14.01 2.84
CA ILE A 161 8.67 -13.20 2.69
C ILE A 161 9.78 -14.11 2.20
N VAL A 162 10.43 -13.73 1.12
CA VAL A 162 11.47 -14.53 0.45
C VAL A 162 12.75 -13.71 0.24
N ASP A 163 13.86 -14.38 0.09
CA ASP A 163 15.17 -13.73 -0.05
C ASP A 163 15.65 -13.65 -1.52
N SER A 164 15.04 -14.44 -2.41
CA SER A 164 15.39 -14.50 -3.83
C SER A 164 14.18 -14.70 -4.75
N ILE A 165 14.37 -14.47 -6.05
CA ILE A 165 13.34 -14.72 -7.06
C ILE A 165 13.11 -16.22 -7.28
N GLU A 166 14.14 -17.01 -7.11
CA GLU A 166 14.06 -18.48 -7.15
C GLU A 166 13.17 -18.99 -6.03
N GLU A 167 13.35 -18.46 -4.80
CA GLU A 167 12.48 -18.76 -3.66
C GLU A 167 11.06 -18.24 -3.87
N ALA A 168 10.88 -17.02 -4.42
CA ALA A 168 9.59 -16.48 -4.77
C ALA A 168 8.82 -17.42 -5.70
N THR A 169 9.52 -17.99 -6.68
CA THR A 169 8.94 -18.94 -7.62
C THR A 169 8.42 -20.19 -6.91
N VAL A 170 9.17 -20.81 -6.01
CA VAL A 170 8.70 -22.03 -5.33
C VAL A 170 7.66 -21.75 -4.23
N THR A 171 7.62 -20.52 -3.71
CA THR A 171 6.74 -20.13 -2.59
C THR A 171 5.37 -19.66 -3.07
N LEU A 172 5.24 -19.17 -4.30
CA LEU A 172 3.99 -18.60 -4.83
C LEU A 172 2.73 -19.48 -4.61
N PRO A 173 2.75 -20.81 -4.82
CA PRO A 173 1.57 -21.64 -4.54
C PRO A 173 1.12 -21.58 -3.08
N ARG A 174 2.05 -21.46 -2.14
CA ARG A 174 1.73 -21.31 -0.71
C ARG A 174 1.09 -19.96 -0.41
N VAL A 175 1.56 -18.89 -1.05
CA VAL A 175 0.96 -17.56 -0.94
C VAL A 175 -0.50 -17.59 -1.38
N MET A 176 -0.77 -18.15 -2.56
CA MET A 176 -2.12 -18.24 -3.12
C MET A 176 -3.09 -19.10 -2.28
N ALA A 177 -2.57 -19.97 -1.43
CA ALA A 177 -3.36 -20.85 -0.56
C ALA A 177 -3.71 -20.21 0.81
N LEU A 178 -3.22 -19.02 1.12
CA LEU A 178 -3.49 -18.34 2.40
C LEU A 178 -4.97 -17.97 2.55
N ASP A 179 -5.46 -18.02 3.81
CA ASP A 179 -6.84 -17.62 4.14
C ASP A 179 -7.01 -16.10 4.03
N ARG A 180 -7.69 -15.66 2.98
CA ARG A 180 -7.95 -14.25 2.70
C ARG A 180 -8.73 -13.54 3.82
N ARG A 181 -9.54 -14.29 4.59
CA ARG A 181 -10.24 -13.75 5.77
C ARG A 181 -9.25 -13.44 6.90
N ALA A 182 -8.25 -14.29 7.08
CA ALA A 182 -7.19 -14.05 8.04
C ALA A 182 -6.31 -12.85 7.61
N VAL A 183 -5.97 -12.74 6.32
CA VAL A 183 -5.26 -11.59 5.76
C VAL A 183 -6.01 -10.29 6.06
N ARG A 184 -7.33 -10.23 5.75
CA ARG A 184 -8.17 -9.07 6.01
C ARG A 184 -8.25 -8.73 7.51
N ARG A 185 -8.53 -9.70 8.37
CA ARG A 185 -8.56 -9.45 9.82
C ARG A 185 -7.26 -8.85 10.32
N ARG A 186 -6.12 -9.33 9.81
CA ARG A 186 -4.82 -8.83 10.24
C ARG A 186 -4.58 -7.38 9.80
N PHE A 187 -5.07 -7.00 8.61
CA PHE A 187 -5.10 -5.59 8.18
C PHE A 187 -5.94 -4.74 9.16
N GLU A 188 -7.14 -5.18 9.50
CA GLU A 188 -8.04 -4.44 10.41
C GLU A 188 -7.41 -4.20 11.78
N ASP A 189 -6.73 -5.22 12.33
CA ASP A 189 -6.06 -5.15 13.62
C ASP A 189 -4.86 -4.18 13.62
N ARG A 190 -4.08 -4.17 12.53
CA ARG A 190 -2.78 -3.52 12.52
C ARG A 190 -2.70 -2.24 11.72
N PHE A 191 -3.53 -2.08 10.71
CA PHE A 191 -3.38 -1.02 9.71
C PHE A 191 -4.65 -0.21 9.46
N SER A 192 -5.53 -0.08 10.48
CA SER A 192 -6.67 0.83 10.40
C SER A 192 -6.24 2.30 10.63
N ALA A 193 -6.87 3.23 9.92
CA ALA A 193 -6.66 4.67 10.10
C ALA A 193 -6.97 5.12 11.54
N THR A 194 -7.98 4.51 12.17
CA THR A 194 -8.32 4.80 13.57
C THR A 194 -7.19 4.42 14.53
N ARG A 195 -6.55 3.24 14.34
CA ARG A 195 -5.38 2.85 15.13
C ARG A 195 -4.24 3.86 14.92
N MET A 196 -3.93 4.19 13.67
CA MET A 196 -2.88 5.16 13.33
C MET A 196 -3.14 6.51 14.02
N ALA A 197 -4.35 7.05 13.92
CA ALA A 197 -4.72 8.32 14.54
C ALA A 197 -4.55 8.27 16.08
N ASN A 198 -5.00 7.19 16.71
CA ASN A 198 -4.87 7.01 18.15
C ASN A 198 -3.39 6.95 18.61
N GLU A 199 -2.53 6.33 17.82
CA GLU A 199 -1.09 6.30 18.11
C GLU A 199 -0.46 7.70 17.98
N TYR A 200 -0.79 8.46 16.94
CA TYR A 200 -0.35 9.86 16.83
C TYR A 200 -0.82 10.71 18.01
N VAL A 201 -2.08 10.58 18.44
CA VAL A 201 -2.60 11.28 19.62
C VAL A 201 -1.79 10.93 20.88
N ARG A 202 -1.44 9.66 21.08
CA ARG A 202 -0.56 9.25 22.20
C ARG A 202 0.81 9.89 22.12
N VAL A 203 1.43 9.94 20.93
CA VAL A 203 2.71 10.59 20.71
C VAL A 203 2.62 12.08 21.05
N TYR A 204 1.62 12.79 20.52
CA TYR A 204 1.43 14.22 20.81
C TYR A 204 1.24 14.48 22.31
N ASN A 205 0.40 13.70 22.98
CA ASN A 205 0.20 13.82 24.43
C ASN A 205 1.52 13.60 25.20
N SER A 206 2.34 12.63 24.81
CA SER A 206 3.62 12.37 25.44
C SER A 206 4.61 13.53 25.28
N LEU A 207 4.58 14.19 24.13
CA LEU A 207 5.43 15.36 23.86
C LEU A 207 4.97 16.60 24.66
N LEU A 208 3.66 16.82 24.76
CA LEU A 208 3.09 17.93 25.54
C LEU A 208 3.40 17.80 27.03
N VAL A 209 3.29 16.61 27.59
CA VAL A 209 3.66 16.34 29.00
C VAL A 209 5.14 16.64 29.23
N ARG A 210 6.03 16.27 28.29
CA ARG A 210 7.48 16.54 28.39
C ARG A 210 7.83 18.05 28.34
N THR A 211 7.01 18.84 27.64
CA THR A 211 7.26 20.28 27.47
C THR A 211 6.55 21.14 28.50
N ASN A 212 5.84 20.56 29.49
CA ASN A 212 5.00 21.29 30.48
C ASN A 212 3.98 22.26 29.85
N VAL A 213 3.61 22.06 28.61
CA VAL A 213 2.56 22.87 27.96
C VAL A 213 1.21 22.34 28.42
N LYS A 214 0.50 23.13 29.23
CA LYS A 214 -0.90 22.89 29.54
C LYS A 214 -1.70 23.10 28.26
N LEU A 215 -2.35 22.05 27.77
CA LEU A 215 -3.37 22.17 26.71
C LEU A 215 -4.50 23.06 27.24
N VAL A 216 -4.69 24.21 26.64
CA VAL A 216 -5.96 24.93 26.75
C VAL A 216 -6.95 24.13 25.88
N PRO A 217 -8.08 23.64 26.42
CA PRO A 217 -9.08 22.97 25.62
C PRO A 217 -9.50 23.92 24.49
N ASN A 218 -9.23 23.54 23.26
CA ASN A 218 -9.77 24.26 22.11
C ASN A 218 -11.29 24.05 22.15
N GLN A 219 -12.03 25.08 22.53
CA GLN A 219 -13.47 25.13 22.32
C GLN A 219 -13.67 25.25 20.80
N ALA A 220 -13.60 24.12 20.10
CA ALA A 220 -14.05 24.04 18.73
C ALA A 220 -15.56 24.29 18.78
N GLU A 221 -15.98 25.48 18.42
CA GLU A 221 -17.37 25.72 18.09
C GLU A 221 -17.76 24.72 16.97
N PRO A 222 -18.91 24.05 17.12
CA PRO A 222 -19.37 23.19 16.05
C PRO A 222 -19.61 24.06 14.81
N LEU A 223 -18.96 23.72 13.71
CA LEU A 223 -19.24 24.29 12.40
C LEU A 223 -20.69 23.96 12.03
N HIS A 224 -21.64 24.79 12.45
CA HIS A 224 -22.98 24.79 11.96
C HIS A 224 -22.99 25.43 10.56
N THR A 225 -22.62 24.68 9.56
CA THR A 225 -22.93 25.04 8.18
C THR A 225 -24.37 24.63 7.95
N THR A 226 -25.30 25.55 8.19
CA THR A 226 -26.68 25.37 7.77
C THR A 226 -26.74 25.47 6.26
N ALA A 227 -27.32 24.44 5.64
CA ALA A 227 -27.55 24.32 4.17
C ALA A 227 -28.49 25.40 3.61
N ALA A 228 -28.74 26.48 4.33
CA ALA A 228 -29.68 27.57 3.97
C ALA A 228 -29.02 28.81 3.38
N GLU A 229 -27.69 28.93 3.39
CA GLU A 229 -27.01 30.15 2.89
C GLU A 229 -26.54 30.09 1.43
N LEU A 230 -26.68 28.95 0.74
CA LEU A 230 -26.31 28.81 -0.67
C LEU A 230 -27.44 29.08 -1.67
N ALA A 231 -28.59 29.57 -1.21
CA ALA A 231 -29.77 29.76 -2.08
C ALA A 231 -30.07 31.24 -2.46
N ASN A 232 -29.24 32.22 -2.12
CA ASN A 232 -29.50 33.64 -2.40
C ASN A 232 -28.27 34.36 -2.98
N GLU A 233 -27.92 34.04 -4.22
CA GLU A 233 -27.21 34.99 -5.09
C GLU A 233 -28.12 35.41 -6.23
N PRO A 234 -28.33 36.71 -6.44
CA PRO A 234 -29.16 37.21 -7.56
C PRO A 234 -28.38 37.07 -8.85
N SER A 235 -29.05 36.53 -9.86
CA SER A 235 -28.59 36.48 -11.25
C SER A 235 -28.45 37.90 -11.81
N GLU A 236 -27.26 38.40 -11.98
CA GLU A 236 -27.00 39.57 -12.81
C GLU A 236 -27.05 39.17 -14.30
N SER A 237 -28.06 39.68 -14.97
CA SER A 237 -28.21 39.65 -16.42
C SER A 237 -27.22 40.63 -17.06
N ILE A 238 -26.37 40.11 -17.94
CA ILE A 238 -25.56 40.93 -18.84
C ILE A 238 -26.23 40.94 -20.22
N HIS A 239 -26.54 42.15 -20.66
CA HIS A 239 -26.91 42.47 -22.05
C HIS A 239 -25.72 42.35 -23.00
#